data_a404981a31e9ad327bbb8bc3d514693f
#
_entry.id   a404981a31e9ad327bbb8bc3d514693f
#
_cell.length_a   1.000
_cell.length_b   1.000
_cell.length_c   1.000
_cell.angle_alpha   90.00
_cell.angle_beta   90.00
_cell.angle_gamma   90.00
#
_symmetry.space_group_name_H-M   'P 1'
#
loop_
_entity.id
_entity.type
_entity.pdbx_description
1 polymer ?
#
loop_
_entity_poly.entity_id
_entity_poly.type
_entity_poly.pdbx_seq_one_letter_code
_entity_poly.pdbx_strand_id
1 'polypeptide(L)'
;MSNFSSIAYYIPELILVILILSVIVIDLIPSLQDLKFPLAFIGLGLLALALYLSHGVKASIFMDLIVVDPFSHFFKWIFVLATASILLVSRYSVEVEEENHVEYISLMLMILLGLFLMASSTNLLMIYLAIELVSIPSYILAGMKKNDRASNEASLKYVIFGSFASGLMLFGLSWLYGISGSTNILDIHAALLTNGNQFLVYMSLMMIMVGFGYKISMAPFHYWTPDVYEGSPTPVTAFFSIGPKAAGFAILIRVLYTIFTNDGSLNATSPLYDVNWTLIFAVLAAITMTIGNFLALHQENVKRLLAFSSISHVGFMLIAFTVIGTEALTALLFYLVIYFFMTLSAFIIAIFVKNKLDTDTIDGWKGLAKRNPLISAFMVISLVSLAGLPPTAGFVGKFYLLAVLFRAKTFYWLAVVAILNSVVSLYYYFKIIKSMYFLNEEEEVSSEPLEANPYIKWAAIFFSAQTILFYFYWTPLIEFINRSLSFWNS
;
A
#
# COMPACT_ATOMS: atom_id res chain seq x y z
N MET A 1 5.37 20.15 23.95
CA MET A 1 3.97 20.29 24.46
C MET A 1 3.78 19.39 25.67
N SER A 2 2.90 19.77 26.65
CA SER A 2 2.52 18.83 27.71
C SER A 2 1.72 17.66 27.11
N ASN A 3 1.75 16.48 27.74
CA ASN A 3 1.02 15.31 27.24
C ASN A 3 -0.50 15.58 27.12
N PHE A 4 -1.07 16.42 28.00
CA PHE A 4 -2.48 16.81 27.93
C PHE A 4 -2.82 17.69 26.73
N SER A 5 -1.95 18.63 26.35
CA SER A 5 -2.18 19.44 25.14
C SER A 5 -2.00 18.63 23.85
N SER A 6 -1.22 17.54 23.88
CA SER A 6 -1.02 16.63 22.76
C SER A 6 -2.30 15.86 22.39
N ILE A 7 -3.19 15.57 23.34
CA ILE A 7 -4.44 14.83 23.13
C ILE A 7 -5.35 15.55 22.14
N ALA A 8 -5.38 16.88 22.16
CA ALA A 8 -6.22 17.67 21.24
C ALA A 8 -5.83 17.49 19.76
N TYR A 9 -4.58 17.15 19.47
CA TYR A 9 -4.07 16.88 18.12
C TYR A 9 -4.16 15.40 17.72
N TYR A 10 -4.50 14.51 18.67
CA TYR A 10 -4.60 13.07 18.52
C TYR A 10 -6.05 12.58 18.38
N ILE A 11 -7.00 13.49 18.11
CA ILE A 11 -8.44 13.19 18.02
C ILE A 11 -8.76 12.11 16.97
N PRO A 12 -8.20 12.11 15.74
CA PRO A 12 -8.50 11.06 14.77
C PRO A 12 -8.15 9.65 15.27
N GLU A 13 -6.98 9.49 15.90
CA GLU A 13 -6.54 8.20 16.43
C GLU A 13 -7.37 7.79 17.66
N LEU A 14 -7.80 8.74 18.49
CA LEU A 14 -8.70 8.46 19.63
C LEU A 14 -10.08 7.98 19.16
N ILE A 15 -10.66 8.61 18.14
CA ILE A 15 -11.91 8.15 17.52
C ILE A 15 -11.75 6.71 17.05
N LEU A 16 -10.62 6.39 16.44
CA LEU A 16 -10.35 5.06 15.93
C LEU A 16 -10.23 4.03 17.06
N VAL A 17 -9.53 4.36 18.15
CA VAL A 17 -9.45 3.49 19.34
C VAL A 17 -10.83 3.25 19.94
N ILE A 18 -11.64 4.31 20.12
CA ILE A 18 -13.00 4.20 20.63
C ILE A 18 -13.85 3.33 19.68
N LEU A 19 -13.72 3.50 18.38
CA LEU A 19 -14.44 2.72 17.39
C LEU A 19 -14.08 1.22 17.47
N ILE A 20 -12.79 0.87 17.60
CA ILE A 20 -12.34 -0.52 17.78
C ILE A 20 -13.00 -1.13 19.02
N LEU A 21 -12.91 -0.44 20.15
CA LEU A 21 -13.52 -0.90 21.40
C LEU A 21 -15.04 -1.05 21.28
N SER A 22 -15.70 -0.09 20.62
CA SER A 22 -17.16 -0.11 20.42
C SER A 22 -17.61 -1.28 19.55
N VAL A 23 -16.86 -1.62 18.50
CA VAL A 23 -17.14 -2.79 17.63
C VAL A 23 -17.02 -4.09 18.43
N ILE A 24 -15.98 -4.21 19.27
CA ILE A 24 -15.81 -5.39 20.14
C ILE A 24 -16.93 -5.50 21.18
N VAL A 25 -17.32 -4.39 21.81
CA VAL A 25 -18.38 -4.38 22.83
C VAL A 25 -19.75 -4.73 22.24
N ILE A 26 -20.05 -4.26 21.04
CA ILE A 26 -21.32 -4.58 20.35
C ILE A 26 -21.48 -6.08 20.11
N ASP A 27 -20.43 -6.80 19.87
CA ASP A 27 -20.49 -8.25 19.65
C ASP A 27 -20.94 -9.01 20.90
N LEU A 28 -20.62 -8.52 22.09
CA LEU A 28 -21.03 -9.11 23.35
C LEU A 28 -22.54 -8.95 23.63
N ILE A 29 -23.23 -8.13 22.83
CA ILE A 29 -24.66 -7.82 23.01
C ILE A 29 -25.45 -8.39 21.83
N PRO A 30 -26.09 -9.57 21.94
CA PRO A 30 -26.72 -10.25 20.80
C PRO A 30 -27.73 -9.40 20.02
N SER A 31 -28.46 -8.50 20.69
CA SER A 31 -29.44 -7.60 20.04
C SER A 31 -28.83 -6.49 19.21
N LEU A 32 -27.52 -6.25 19.28
CA LEU A 32 -26.82 -5.17 18.58
C LEU A 32 -25.85 -5.66 17.50
N GLN A 33 -25.70 -6.96 17.30
CA GLN A 33 -24.75 -7.54 16.35
C GLN A 33 -24.96 -7.09 14.90
N ASP A 34 -26.20 -6.78 14.50
CA ASP A 34 -26.50 -6.25 13.16
C ASP A 34 -25.95 -4.82 12.92
N LEU A 35 -25.61 -4.11 14.00
CA LEU A 35 -25.08 -2.75 13.93
C LEU A 35 -23.57 -2.69 13.69
N LYS A 36 -22.84 -3.81 13.63
CA LYS A 36 -21.38 -3.86 13.46
C LYS A 36 -20.87 -3.08 12.24
N PHE A 37 -21.43 -3.30 11.06
CA PHE A 37 -21.07 -2.51 9.86
C PHE A 37 -21.56 -1.06 9.90
N PRO A 38 -22.84 -0.76 10.23
CA PRO A 38 -23.29 0.62 10.41
C PRO A 38 -22.41 1.42 11.36
N LEU A 39 -22.03 0.85 12.53
CA LEU A 39 -21.16 1.50 13.49
C LEU A 39 -19.77 1.77 12.90
N ALA A 40 -19.16 0.79 12.21
CA ALA A 40 -17.88 0.96 11.56
C ALA A 40 -17.91 2.10 10.53
N PHE A 41 -18.94 2.19 9.70
CA PHE A 41 -19.08 3.26 8.71
C PHE A 41 -19.35 4.64 9.34
N ILE A 42 -20.18 4.71 10.38
CA ILE A 42 -20.39 5.96 11.12
C ILE A 42 -19.07 6.42 11.76
N GLY A 43 -18.33 5.50 12.39
CA GLY A 43 -17.04 5.80 13.00
C GLY A 43 -16.00 6.25 11.96
N LEU A 44 -15.92 5.61 10.79
CA LEU A 44 -15.05 6.06 9.70
C LEU A 44 -15.47 7.41 9.13
N GLY A 45 -16.78 7.72 9.10
CA GLY A 45 -17.30 9.03 8.72
C GLY A 45 -16.89 10.13 9.73
N LEU A 46 -16.98 9.84 11.03
CA LEU A 46 -16.51 10.75 12.10
C LEU A 46 -14.99 10.94 12.03
N LEU A 47 -14.26 9.87 11.74
CA LEU A 47 -12.80 9.90 11.53
C LEU A 47 -12.43 10.80 10.33
N ALA A 48 -13.13 10.65 9.20
CA ALA A 48 -12.94 11.49 8.02
C ALA A 48 -13.25 12.97 8.34
N LEU A 49 -14.31 13.24 9.09
CA LEU A 49 -14.63 14.60 9.56
C LEU A 49 -13.53 15.17 10.46
N ALA A 50 -13.01 14.38 11.40
CA ALA A 50 -11.91 14.80 12.27
C ALA A 50 -10.62 15.11 11.47
N LEU A 51 -10.30 14.30 10.46
CA LEU A 51 -9.19 14.57 9.55
C LEU A 51 -9.40 15.85 8.74
N TYR A 52 -10.63 16.11 8.29
CA TYR A 52 -10.94 17.35 7.57
C TYR A 52 -10.78 18.58 8.45
N LEU A 53 -11.27 18.53 9.69
CA LEU A 53 -11.19 19.64 10.65
C LEU A 53 -9.76 19.89 11.14
N SER A 54 -8.91 18.87 11.18
CA SER A 54 -7.49 18.98 11.55
C SER A 54 -6.56 19.28 10.36
N HIS A 55 -7.12 19.61 9.19
CA HIS A 55 -6.33 19.94 8.00
C HIS A 55 -5.43 21.15 8.23
N GLY A 56 -4.15 21.04 7.87
CA GLY A 56 -3.17 22.14 8.02
C GLY A 56 -2.56 22.28 9.41
N VAL A 57 -2.97 21.46 10.38
CA VAL A 57 -2.33 21.41 11.70
C VAL A 57 -0.90 20.90 11.56
N LYS A 58 0.04 21.53 12.26
CA LYS A 58 1.44 21.14 12.38
C LYS A 58 1.79 21.08 13.86
N ALA A 59 2.04 19.90 14.39
CA ALA A 59 2.40 19.73 15.78
C ALA A 59 3.25 18.47 15.98
N SER A 60 4.29 18.58 16.79
CA SER A 60 4.97 17.44 17.37
C SER A 60 4.35 17.15 18.73
N ILE A 61 3.92 15.93 18.93
CA ILE A 61 3.13 15.50 20.09
C ILE A 61 3.80 14.33 20.83
N PHE A 62 3.45 14.15 22.10
CA PHE A 62 3.96 13.09 22.97
C PHE A 62 5.50 13.03 23.00
N MET A 63 6.14 14.16 23.33
CA MET A 63 7.62 14.26 23.41
C MET A 63 8.29 13.84 22.08
N ASP A 64 7.78 14.32 20.98
CA ASP A 64 8.30 14.09 19.62
C ASP A 64 8.25 12.62 19.14
N LEU A 65 7.38 11.80 19.74
CA LEU A 65 7.12 10.45 19.26
C LEU A 65 6.37 10.44 17.93
N ILE A 66 5.45 11.41 17.75
CA ILE A 66 4.52 11.48 16.62
C ILE A 66 4.44 12.93 16.14
N VAL A 67 4.37 13.11 14.83
CA VAL A 67 4.11 14.40 14.19
C VAL A 67 2.77 14.38 13.47
N VAL A 68 2.00 15.44 13.68
CA VAL A 68 0.79 15.74 12.90
C VAL A 68 1.20 16.78 11.86
N ASP A 69 1.18 16.40 10.59
CA ASP A 69 1.64 17.25 9.49
C ASP A 69 0.84 16.96 8.20
N PRO A 70 0.89 17.83 7.17
CA PRO A 70 0.20 17.61 5.91
C PRO A 70 0.60 16.32 5.20
N PHE A 71 1.83 15.83 5.38
CA PHE A 71 2.30 14.58 4.83
C PHE A 71 1.60 13.37 5.47
N SER A 72 1.53 13.30 6.78
CA SER A 72 0.79 12.25 7.48
C SER A 72 -0.70 12.30 7.16
N HIS A 73 -1.29 13.51 7.05
CA HIS A 73 -2.69 13.69 6.65
C HIS A 73 -2.99 13.16 5.23
N PHE A 74 -2.08 13.38 4.27
CA PHE A 74 -2.21 12.82 2.93
C PHE A 74 -2.38 11.30 2.96
N PHE A 75 -1.51 10.60 3.69
CA PHE A 75 -1.57 9.15 3.81
C PHE A 75 -2.79 8.66 4.61
N LYS A 76 -3.16 9.35 5.68
CA LYS A 76 -4.35 9.02 6.48
C LYS A 76 -5.63 9.02 5.63
N TRP A 77 -5.78 9.96 4.69
CA TRP A 77 -6.91 9.96 3.76
C TRP A 77 -6.93 8.72 2.86
N ILE A 78 -5.79 8.31 2.32
CA ILE A 78 -5.67 7.08 1.52
C ILE A 78 -6.07 5.86 2.36
N PHE A 79 -5.60 5.79 3.60
CA PHE A 79 -5.88 4.66 4.49
C PHE A 79 -7.37 4.57 4.88
N VAL A 80 -8.00 5.69 5.21
CA VAL A 80 -9.45 5.72 5.51
C VAL A 80 -10.26 5.29 4.30
N LEU A 81 -9.95 5.82 3.12
CA LEU A 81 -10.65 5.48 1.89
C LEU A 81 -10.46 4.00 1.52
N ALA A 82 -9.24 3.46 1.67
CA ALA A 82 -8.95 2.04 1.45
C ALA A 82 -9.76 1.17 2.41
N THR A 83 -9.70 1.47 3.71
CA THR A 83 -10.41 0.67 4.74
C THR A 83 -11.91 0.72 4.55
N ALA A 84 -12.49 1.91 4.33
CA ALA A 84 -13.93 2.06 4.09
C ALA A 84 -14.40 1.29 2.85
N SER A 85 -13.63 1.36 1.76
CA SER A 85 -13.97 0.66 0.52
C SER A 85 -13.90 -0.85 0.66
N ILE A 86 -12.87 -1.36 1.35
CA ILE A 86 -12.72 -2.78 1.58
C ILE A 86 -13.80 -3.30 2.54
N LEU A 87 -14.11 -2.60 3.64
CA LEU A 87 -15.20 -2.98 4.54
C LEU A 87 -16.56 -2.98 3.83
N LEU A 88 -16.79 -2.03 2.89
CA LEU A 88 -18.02 -2.02 2.09
C LEU A 88 -18.17 -3.27 1.23
N VAL A 89 -17.08 -3.67 0.55
CA VAL A 89 -17.14 -4.81 -0.37
C VAL A 89 -17.06 -6.15 0.38
N SER A 90 -16.32 -6.22 1.49
CA SER A 90 -16.16 -7.44 2.30
C SER A 90 -17.46 -7.89 2.95
N ARG A 91 -18.37 -6.96 3.28
CA ARG A 91 -19.72 -7.29 3.76
C ARG A 91 -20.48 -8.24 2.83
N TYR A 92 -20.17 -8.19 1.54
CA TYR A 92 -20.83 -8.98 0.50
C TYR A 92 -19.92 -10.05 -0.10
N SER A 93 -18.79 -10.33 0.53
CA SER A 93 -17.83 -11.34 0.08
C SER A 93 -18.15 -12.69 0.75
N VAL A 94 -18.26 -13.75 -0.06
CA VAL A 94 -18.44 -15.13 0.44
C VAL A 94 -17.23 -15.65 1.22
N GLU A 95 -16.05 -15.02 1.08
CA GLU A 95 -14.84 -15.44 1.78
C GLU A 95 -14.72 -14.89 3.19
N VAL A 96 -15.60 -13.96 3.61
CA VAL A 96 -15.65 -13.40 4.96
C VAL A 96 -16.95 -13.86 5.61
N GLU A 97 -16.85 -14.90 6.43
CA GLU A 97 -17.99 -15.50 7.11
C GLU A 97 -18.66 -14.52 8.07
N GLU A 98 -19.99 -14.58 8.18
CA GLU A 98 -20.77 -13.67 9.03
C GLU A 98 -20.39 -13.78 10.50
N GLU A 99 -20.04 -14.96 10.97
CA GLU A 99 -19.62 -15.23 12.34
C GLU A 99 -18.31 -14.51 12.70
N ASN A 100 -17.44 -14.28 11.72
CA ASN A 100 -16.13 -13.65 11.91
C ASN A 100 -16.11 -12.15 11.55
N HIS A 101 -17.27 -11.53 11.29
CA HIS A 101 -17.32 -10.12 10.86
C HIS A 101 -16.76 -9.13 11.88
N VAL A 102 -16.96 -9.39 13.19
CA VAL A 102 -16.49 -8.46 14.23
C VAL A 102 -14.98 -8.52 14.37
N GLU A 103 -14.41 -9.71 14.39
CA GLU A 103 -12.96 -9.90 14.39
C GLU A 103 -12.34 -9.27 13.14
N TYR A 104 -12.96 -9.52 11.97
CA TYR A 104 -12.52 -8.93 10.71
C TYR A 104 -12.50 -7.40 10.76
N ILE A 105 -13.63 -6.76 11.17
CA ILE A 105 -13.73 -5.30 11.26
C ILE A 105 -12.73 -4.77 12.29
N SER A 106 -12.64 -5.38 13.47
CA SER A 106 -11.74 -4.94 14.55
C SER A 106 -10.28 -5.00 14.13
N LEU A 107 -9.85 -6.11 13.48
CA LEU A 107 -8.49 -6.26 12.96
C LEU A 107 -8.18 -5.27 11.85
N MET A 108 -9.12 -5.01 10.93
CA MET A 108 -8.99 -4.00 9.89
C MET A 108 -8.80 -2.59 10.47
N LEU A 109 -9.58 -2.24 11.51
CA LEU A 109 -9.46 -0.95 12.20
C LEU A 109 -8.16 -0.86 13.03
N MET A 110 -7.68 -1.96 13.64
CA MET A 110 -6.37 -2.01 14.30
C MET A 110 -5.23 -1.77 13.30
N ILE A 111 -5.30 -2.38 12.12
CA ILE A 111 -4.34 -2.09 11.05
C ILE A 111 -4.42 -0.62 10.65
N LEU A 112 -5.62 -0.05 10.48
CA LEU A 112 -5.80 1.36 10.13
C LEU A 112 -5.12 2.28 11.17
N LEU A 113 -5.24 1.98 12.46
CA LEU A 113 -4.53 2.71 13.52
C LEU A 113 -3.01 2.60 13.36
N GLY A 114 -2.51 1.39 13.10
CA GLY A 114 -1.08 1.18 12.85
C GLY A 114 -0.58 1.94 11.61
N LEU A 115 -1.37 2.00 10.52
CA LEU A 115 -1.05 2.78 9.32
C LEU A 115 -0.96 4.28 9.61
N PHE A 116 -1.88 4.82 10.45
CA PHE A 116 -1.84 6.21 10.89
C PHE A 116 -0.55 6.51 11.65
N LEU A 117 -0.19 5.63 12.58
CA LEU A 117 1.03 5.77 13.36
C LEU A 117 2.28 5.64 12.49
N MET A 118 2.32 4.71 11.52
CA MET A 118 3.44 4.60 10.57
C MET A 118 3.68 5.90 9.80
N ALA A 119 2.63 6.56 9.30
CA ALA A 119 2.77 7.80 8.54
C ALA A 119 3.22 8.99 9.40
N SER A 120 2.98 8.92 10.72
CA SER A 120 3.21 10.03 11.67
C SER A 120 4.42 9.86 12.57
N SER A 121 5.06 8.68 12.59
CA SER A 121 6.15 8.37 13.53
C SER A 121 7.44 9.12 13.24
N THR A 122 8.04 9.71 14.29
CA THR A 122 9.33 10.42 14.27
C THR A 122 10.33 9.89 15.30
N ASN A 123 10.02 8.74 15.87
CA ASN A 123 10.85 8.09 16.88
C ASN A 123 11.05 6.61 16.53
N LEU A 124 12.26 6.07 16.71
CA LEU A 124 12.61 4.69 16.33
C LEU A 124 11.72 3.64 16.99
N LEU A 125 11.38 3.82 18.28
CA LEU A 125 10.49 2.90 19.00
C LEU A 125 9.08 2.96 18.44
N MET A 126 8.57 4.17 18.16
CA MET A 126 7.24 4.35 17.60
C MET A 126 7.14 3.80 16.18
N ILE A 127 8.20 3.95 15.37
CA ILE A 127 8.33 3.34 14.05
C ILE A 127 8.17 1.82 14.13
N TYR A 128 8.94 1.19 15.04
CA TYR A 128 8.87 -0.25 15.23
C TYR A 128 7.49 -0.72 15.69
N LEU A 129 6.95 -0.08 16.73
CA LEU A 129 5.64 -0.43 17.28
C LEU A 129 4.50 -0.25 16.27
N ALA A 130 4.54 0.81 15.46
CA ALA A 130 3.55 1.05 14.41
C ALA A 130 3.59 -0.04 13.32
N ILE A 131 4.78 -0.49 12.92
CA ILE A 131 4.95 -1.58 11.96
C ILE A 131 4.40 -2.89 12.52
N GLU A 132 4.67 -3.20 13.80
CA GLU A 132 4.15 -4.42 14.44
C GLU A 132 2.63 -4.35 14.64
N LEU A 133 2.08 -3.18 14.97
CA LEU A 133 0.62 -2.99 15.08
C LEU A 133 -0.09 -3.21 13.74
N VAL A 134 0.56 -2.97 12.61
CA VAL A 134 0.05 -3.35 11.29
C VAL A 134 0.25 -4.83 11.02
N SER A 135 1.41 -5.39 11.42
CA SER A 135 1.84 -6.73 11.02
C SER A 135 1.04 -7.84 11.73
N ILE A 136 0.90 -7.76 13.06
CA ILE A 136 0.25 -8.82 13.85
C ILE A 136 -1.21 -9.03 13.44
N PRO A 137 -2.08 -8.00 13.36
CA PRO A 137 -3.44 -8.20 12.87
C PRO A 137 -3.48 -8.67 11.40
N SER A 138 -2.51 -8.26 10.56
CA SER A 138 -2.41 -8.74 9.18
C SER A 138 -2.13 -10.24 9.10
N TYR A 139 -1.30 -10.78 10.00
CA TYR A 139 -1.03 -12.22 10.05
C TYR A 139 -2.31 -13.02 10.37
N ILE A 140 -3.12 -12.50 11.29
CA ILE A 140 -4.40 -13.14 11.69
C ILE A 140 -5.39 -13.06 10.50
N LEU A 141 -5.53 -11.90 9.85
CA LEU A 141 -6.43 -11.76 8.71
C LEU A 141 -6.03 -12.65 7.53
N ALA A 142 -4.73 -12.86 7.30
CA ALA A 142 -4.26 -13.76 6.25
C ALA A 142 -4.73 -15.21 6.47
N GLY A 143 -4.78 -15.67 7.73
CA GLY A 143 -5.23 -17.01 8.14
C GLY A 143 -6.69 -17.10 8.53
N MET A 144 -7.56 -16.17 8.13
CA MET A 144 -8.93 -16.08 8.63
C MET A 144 -9.82 -17.26 8.19
N LYS A 145 -9.55 -17.88 7.04
CA LYS A 145 -10.21 -19.10 6.59
C LYS A 145 -9.61 -20.32 7.31
N LYS A 146 -10.07 -20.59 8.53
CA LYS A 146 -9.47 -21.57 9.46
C LYS A 146 -9.32 -22.98 8.90
N ASN A 147 -10.25 -23.44 8.06
CA ASN A 147 -10.28 -24.76 7.47
C ASN A 147 -9.62 -24.83 6.07
N ASP A 148 -9.07 -23.74 5.58
CA ASP A 148 -8.39 -23.66 4.30
C ASP A 148 -6.87 -23.80 4.48
N ARG A 149 -6.30 -24.84 3.88
CA ARG A 149 -4.86 -25.11 3.95
C ARG A 149 -4.02 -23.96 3.36
N ALA A 150 -4.48 -23.35 2.27
CA ALA A 150 -3.77 -22.23 1.63
C ALA A 150 -3.76 -21.00 2.53
N SER A 151 -4.86 -20.71 3.23
CA SER A 151 -4.96 -19.61 4.19
C SER A 151 -4.03 -19.82 5.40
N ASN A 152 -4.00 -21.03 5.95
CA ASN A 152 -3.11 -21.38 7.06
C ASN A 152 -1.62 -21.27 6.65
N GLU A 153 -1.26 -21.75 5.46
CA GLU A 153 0.09 -21.61 4.91
C GLU A 153 0.46 -20.16 4.67
N ALA A 154 -0.47 -19.34 4.15
CA ALA A 154 -0.28 -17.91 3.94
C ALA A 154 0.04 -17.18 5.26
N SER A 155 -0.77 -17.43 6.30
CA SER A 155 -0.53 -16.85 7.64
C SER A 155 0.82 -17.27 8.21
N LEU A 156 1.15 -18.55 8.16
CA LEU A 156 2.41 -19.07 8.68
C LEU A 156 3.63 -18.44 7.98
N LYS A 157 3.62 -18.41 6.64
CA LYS A 157 4.69 -17.77 5.86
C LYS A 157 4.78 -16.28 6.18
N TYR A 158 3.64 -15.59 6.34
CA TYR A 158 3.60 -14.18 6.64
C TYR A 158 4.24 -13.88 8.00
N VAL A 159 3.92 -14.66 9.03
CA VAL A 159 4.53 -14.55 10.37
C VAL A 159 6.03 -14.82 10.32
N ILE A 160 6.47 -15.94 9.72
CA ILE A 160 7.89 -16.32 9.73
C ILE A 160 8.76 -15.28 9.03
N PHE A 161 8.40 -14.90 7.80
CA PHE A 161 9.17 -13.89 7.06
C PHE A 161 9.08 -12.52 7.70
N GLY A 162 7.91 -12.18 8.27
CA GLY A 162 7.69 -10.90 8.95
C GLY A 162 8.53 -10.77 10.21
N SER A 163 8.51 -11.75 11.08
CA SER A 163 9.28 -11.74 12.33
C SER A 163 10.79 -11.68 12.07
N PHE A 164 11.28 -12.38 11.04
CA PHE A 164 12.67 -12.31 10.64
C PHE A 164 13.06 -10.90 10.15
N ALA A 165 12.22 -10.31 9.28
CA ALA A 165 12.46 -8.97 8.75
C ALA A 165 12.39 -7.89 9.84
N SER A 166 11.41 -8.00 10.76
CA SER A 166 11.26 -7.10 11.91
C SER A 166 12.45 -7.21 12.88
N GLY A 167 12.96 -8.43 13.13
CA GLY A 167 14.12 -8.64 13.99
C GLY A 167 15.37 -7.98 13.43
N LEU A 168 15.65 -8.13 12.13
CA LEU A 168 16.79 -7.47 11.48
C LEU A 168 16.62 -5.94 11.47
N MET A 169 15.43 -5.45 11.19
CA MET A 169 15.13 -4.02 11.24
C MET A 169 15.38 -3.45 12.65
N LEU A 170 14.86 -4.12 13.69
CA LEU A 170 15.05 -3.69 15.07
C LEU A 170 16.54 -3.63 15.45
N PHE A 171 17.32 -4.61 14.97
CA PHE A 171 18.77 -4.60 15.17
C PHE A 171 19.43 -3.40 14.47
N GLY A 172 19.02 -3.07 13.22
CA GLY A 172 19.50 -1.86 12.54
C GLY A 172 19.11 -0.56 13.25
N LEU A 173 17.88 -0.46 13.78
CA LEU A 173 17.43 0.68 14.57
C LEU A 173 18.24 0.81 15.87
N SER A 174 18.58 -0.31 16.52
CA SER A 174 19.40 -0.31 17.74
C SER A 174 20.83 0.21 17.51
N TRP A 175 21.38 -0.02 16.31
CA TRP A 175 22.67 0.54 15.93
C TRP A 175 22.62 2.05 15.75
N LEU A 176 21.55 2.58 15.10
CA LEU A 176 21.36 4.03 15.03
C LEU A 176 21.27 4.66 16.42
N TYR A 177 20.52 4.03 17.31
CA TYR A 177 20.47 4.45 18.73
C TYR A 177 21.83 4.41 19.39
N GLY A 178 22.59 3.31 19.20
CA GLY A 178 23.94 3.16 19.78
C GLY A 178 24.94 4.21 19.31
N ILE A 179 24.82 4.68 18.05
CA ILE A 179 25.68 5.75 17.50
C ILE A 179 25.27 7.12 18.00
N SER A 180 23.95 7.39 18.08
CA SER A 180 23.40 8.73 18.32
C SER A 180 23.06 9.01 19.79
N GLY A 181 22.75 7.97 20.57
CA GLY A 181 22.23 8.10 21.93
C GLY A 181 20.78 8.60 22.00
N SER A 182 20.09 8.78 20.86
CA SER A 182 18.70 9.24 20.76
C SER A 182 17.84 8.29 19.95
N THR A 183 16.53 8.27 20.25
CA THR A 183 15.52 7.57 19.44
C THR A 183 14.76 8.50 18.50
N ASN A 184 14.90 9.82 18.63
CA ASN A 184 14.30 10.81 17.74
C ASN A 184 15.10 10.90 16.43
N ILE A 185 14.40 10.84 15.28
CA ILE A 185 15.04 10.82 13.96
C ILE A 185 15.81 12.10 13.62
N LEU A 186 15.39 13.27 14.13
CA LEU A 186 16.11 14.53 13.95
C LEU A 186 17.39 14.59 14.76
N ASP A 187 17.33 14.17 16.03
CA ASP A 187 18.54 14.10 16.88
C ASP A 187 19.55 13.09 16.34
N ILE A 188 19.05 11.97 15.81
CA ILE A 188 19.90 10.95 15.16
C ILE A 188 20.65 11.59 13.98
N HIS A 189 19.95 12.32 13.12
CA HIS A 189 20.57 13.01 11.99
C HIS A 189 21.67 13.97 12.46
N ALA A 190 21.37 14.83 13.44
CA ALA A 190 22.33 15.77 14.01
C ALA A 190 23.57 15.07 14.61
N ALA A 191 23.37 13.96 15.31
CA ALA A 191 24.48 13.16 15.88
C ALA A 191 25.32 12.51 14.77
N LEU A 192 24.70 12.01 13.71
CA LEU A 192 25.41 11.41 12.59
C LEU A 192 26.28 12.42 11.85
N LEU A 193 25.86 13.67 11.72
CA LEU A 193 26.67 14.74 11.10
C LEU A 193 27.99 15.01 11.85
N THR A 194 28.03 14.78 13.16
CA THR A 194 29.19 15.10 14.00
C THR A 194 30.09 13.89 14.29
N ASN A 195 29.53 12.74 14.56
CA ASN A 195 30.22 11.56 15.11
C ASN A 195 29.92 10.27 14.36
N GLY A 196 29.30 10.30 13.18
CA GLY A 196 28.89 9.10 12.46
C GLY A 196 30.05 8.31 11.87
N ASN A 197 30.15 7.03 12.25
CA ASN A 197 31.01 6.09 11.55
C ASN A 197 30.27 5.61 10.28
N GLN A 198 30.78 5.96 9.11
CA GLN A 198 30.18 5.67 7.80
C GLN A 198 29.81 4.18 7.64
N PHE A 199 30.69 3.26 8.07
CA PHE A 199 30.43 1.82 7.97
C PHE A 199 29.21 1.41 8.83
N LEU A 200 29.13 1.89 10.07
CA LEU A 200 28.01 1.58 10.96
C LEU A 200 26.70 2.16 10.47
N VAL A 201 26.73 3.37 9.92
CA VAL A 201 25.56 4.02 9.30
C VAL A 201 25.07 3.21 8.10
N TYR A 202 25.99 2.74 7.27
CA TYR A 202 25.68 1.90 6.11
C TYR A 202 25.03 0.58 6.53
N MET A 203 25.63 -0.11 7.51
CA MET A 203 25.09 -1.37 8.01
C MET A 203 23.72 -1.20 8.67
N SER A 204 23.53 -0.11 9.44
CA SER A 204 22.20 0.22 10.01
C SER A 204 21.15 0.41 8.93
N LEU A 205 21.47 1.20 7.89
CA LEU A 205 20.56 1.42 6.76
C LEU A 205 20.19 0.09 6.09
N MET A 206 21.15 -0.77 5.78
CA MET A 206 20.93 -2.06 5.14
C MET A 206 19.99 -2.96 5.96
N MET A 207 20.19 -3.01 7.29
CA MET A 207 19.32 -3.81 8.17
C MET A 207 17.91 -3.23 8.28
N ILE A 208 17.77 -1.92 8.35
CA ILE A 208 16.46 -1.23 8.36
C ILE A 208 15.72 -1.48 7.05
N MET A 209 16.44 -1.46 5.92
CA MET A 209 15.88 -1.74 4.61
C MET A 209 15.31 -3.16 4.45
N VAL A 210 15.73 -4.13 5.27
CA VAL A 210 15.11 -5.46 5.30
C VAL A 210 13.64 -5.36 5.73
N GLY A 211 13.37 -4.66 6.84
CA GLY A 211 12.00 -4.50 7.35
C GLY A 211 11.12 -3.64 6.44
N PHE A 212 11.63 -2.51 5.97
CA PHE A 212 10.89 -1.65 5.06
C PHE A 212 10.66 -2.33 3.70
N GLY A 213 11.68 -2.99 3.16
CA GLY A 213 11.59 -3.74 1.92
C GLY A 213 10.60 -4.89 2.00
N TYR A 214 10.58 -5.63 3.12
CA TYR A 214 9.57 -6.63 3.41
C TYR A 214 8.16 -6.01 3.39
N LYS A 215 7.95 -4.88 4.07
CA LYS A 215 6.64 -4.23 4.18
C LYS A 215 6.08 -3.76 2.84
N ILE A 216 6.92 -3.24 1.96
CA ILE A 216 6.52 -2.81 0.61
C ILE A 216 6.59 -3.92 -0.45
N SER A 217 7.06 -5.12 -0.10
CA SER A 217 7.29 -6.25 -1.02
C SER A 217 8.39 -5.97 -2.06
N MET A 218 9.46 -5.32 -1.65
CA MET A 218 10.64 -5.07 -2.49
C MET A 218 11.52 -6.33 -2.58
N ALA A 219 12.04 -6.66 -3.75
CA ALA A 219 13.03 -7.73 -3.88
C ALA A 219 14.36 -7.34 -3.18
N PRO A 220 14.99 -8.30 -2.45
CA PRO A 220 14.69 -9.72 -2.33
C PRO A 220 13.65 -10.08 -1.25
N PHE A 221 13.06 -9.15 -0.54
CA PHE A 221 12.19 -9.38 0.63
C PHE A 221 10.71 -9.61 0.26
N HIS A 222 10.40 -9.97 -0.99
CA HIS A 222 9.06 -10.09 -1.57
C HIS A 222 8.44 -11.49 -1.48
N TYR A 223 9.19 -12.52 -1.05
CA TYR A 223 8.81 -13.94 -1.16
C TYR A 223 7.47 -14.30 -0.49
N TRP A 224 7.08 -13.56 0.53
CA TRP A 224 5.82 -13.77 1.25
C TRP A 224 4.59 -13.37 0.40
N THR A 225 4.73 -12.37 -0.47
CA THR A 225 3.60 -11.67 -1.09
C THR A 225 2.74 -12.57 -1.98
N PRO A 226 3.29 -13.41 -2.88
CA PRO A 226 2.45 -14.23 -3.76
C PRO A 226 1.61 -15.27 -2.98
N ASP A 227 2.21 -15.94 -2.02
CA ASP A 227 1.55 -17.00 -1.25
C ASP A 227 0.51 -16.41 -0.30
N VAL A 228 0.81 -15.27 0.33
CA VAL A 228 -0.13 -14.57 1.21
C VAL A 228 -1.31 -14.01 0.42
N TYR A 229 -1.10 -13.46 -0.77
CA TYR A 229 -2.19 -12.93 -1.60
C TYR A 229 -3.09 -14.03 -2.13
N GLU A 230 -2.53 -15.17 -2.48
CA GLU A 230 -3.29 -16.32 -2.96
C GLU A 230 -4.15 -16.94 -1.83
N GLY A 231 -3.57 -17.16 -0.65
CA GLY A 231 -4.22 -17.84 0.45
C GLY A 231 -5.18 -16.99 1.29
N SER A 232 -4.95 -15.67 1.37
CA SER A 232 -5.82 -14.77 2.12
C SER A 232 -7.18 -14.60 1.44
N PRO A 233 -8.26 -14.25 2.19
CA PRO A 233 -9.51 -13.80 1.59
C PRO A 233 -9.27 -12.64 0.62
N THR A 234 -9.96 -12.61 -0.52
CA THR A 234 -9.71 -11.60 -1.57
C THR A 234 -9.86 -10.15 -1.08
N PRO A 235 -10.83 -9.78 -0.20
CA PRO A 235 -10.88 -8.45 0.40
C PRO A 235 -9.64 -8.11 1.24
N VAL A 236 -9.10 -9.08 1.98
CA VAL A 236 -7.87 -8.91 2.77
C VAL A 236 -6.67 -8.68 1.84
N THR A 237 -6.56 -9.47 0.77
CA THR A 237 -5.53 -9.31 -0.26
C THR A 237 -5.58 -7.92 -0.90
N ALA A 238 -6.77 -7.44 -1.25
CA ALA A 238 -6.99 -6.10 -1.79
C ALA A 238 -6.47 -5.01 -0.83
N PHE A 239 -6.74 -5.15 0.47
CA PHE A 239 -6.25 -4.23 1.48
C PHE A 239 -4.72 -4.27 1.63
N PHE A 240 -4.12 -5.47 1.68
CA PHE A 240 -2.67 -5.64 1.81
C PHE A 240 -1.90 -5.08 0.60
N SER A 241 -2.53 -5.09 -0.57
CA SER A 241 -1.90 -4.55 -1.79
C SER A 241 -1.73 -3.03 -1.75
N ILE A 242 -2.47 -2.31 -0.89
CA ILE A 242 -2.55 -0.85 -0.88
C ILE A 242 -2.11 -0.27 0.47
N GLY A 243 -2.90 -0.49 1.54
CA GLY A 243 -2.73 0.18 2.84
C GLY A 243 -1.33 0.00 3.42
N PRO A 244 -0.90 -1.23 3.75
CA PRO A 244 0.41 -1.50 4.33
C PRO A 244 1.58 -1.06 3.44
N LYS A 245 1.45 -1.15 2.10
CA LYS A 245 2.49 -0.69 1.18
C LYS A 245 2.61 0.82 1.16
N ALA A 246 1.48 1.53 1.10
CA ALA A 246 1.48 2.99 1.14
C ALA A 246 2.10 3.51 2.45
N ALA A 247 1.77 2.89 3.61
CA ALA A 247 2.38 3.23 4.88
C ALA A 247 3.87 2.89 4.93
N GLY A 248 4.28 1.78 4.30
CA GLY A 248 5.69 1.42 4.13
C GLY A 248 6.46 2.48 3.35
N PHE A 249 5.89 3.02 2.26
CA PHE A 249 6.48 4.14 1.54
C PHE A 249 6.49 5.43 2.37
N ALA A 250 5.43 5.73 3.12
CA ALA A 250 5.39 6.91 3.98
C ALA A 250 6.54 6.93 5.00
N ILE A 251 6.74 5.82 5.70
CA ILE A 251 7.80 5.70 6.70
C ILE A 251 9.20 5.66 6.05
N LEU A 252 9.33 5.02 4.89
CA LEU A 252 10.58 4.98 4.13
C LEU A 252 11.01 6.39 3.71
N ILE A 253 10.08 7.21 3.18
CA ILE A 253 10.35 8.61 2.84
C ILE A 253 10.80 9.36 4.09
N ARG A 254 10.04 9.27 5.20
CA ARG A 254 10.33 10.00 6.43
C ARG A 254 11.71 9.66 6.98
N VAL A 255 12.05 8.38 7.07
CA VAL A 255 13.34 7.91 7.62
C VAL A 255 14.50 8.26 6.68
N LEU A 256 14.38 7.99 5.38
CA LEU A 256 15.47 8.27 4.43
C LEU A 256 15.80 9.76 4.33
N TYR A 257 14.79 10.60 4.18
CA TYR A 257 15.00 12.03 3.99
C TYR A 257 15.41 12.74 5.28
N THR A 258 14.93 12.29 6.44
CA THR A 258 15.33 12.91 7.71
C THR A 258 16.68 12.43 8.21
N ILE A 259 17.00 11.14 8.11
CA ILE A 259 18.24 10.59 8.72
C ILE A 259 19.39 10.53 7.72
N PHE A 260 19.11 10.11 6.45
CA PHE A 260 20.15 9.68 5.51
C PHE A 260 20.39 10.66 4.36
N THR A 261 20.02 11.94 4.52
CA THR A 261 20.38 13.03 3.60
C THR A 261 21.33 14.03 4.25
N ASN A 262 21.96 14.88 3.43
CA ASN A 262 22.96 15.84 3.88
C ASN A 262 22.43 16.96 4.80
N ASP A 263 21.15 17.31 4.67
CA ASP A 263 20.50 18.38 5.43
C ASP A 263 19.27 17.94 6.24
N GLY A 264 18.93 16.66 6.19
CA GLY A 264 17.79 16.11 6.93
C GLY A 264 16.41 16.59 6.43
N SER A 265 16.32 17.08 5.19
CA SER A 265 15.10 17.65 4.62
C SER A 265 14.78 17.16 3.22
N LEU A 266 13.61 17.54 2.68
CA LEU A 266 13.24 17.28 1.29
C LEU A 266 14.00 18.14 0.28
N ASN A 267 14.71 19.18 0.73
CA ASN A 267 15.57 20.03 -0.10
C ASN A 267 17.00 19.49 -0.21
N ALA A 268 17.27 18.35 0.41
CA ALA A 268 18.55 17.69 0.33
C ALA A 268 19.01 17.53 -1.12
N THR A 269 20.29 17.67 -1.31
CA THR A 269 20.93 17.56 -2.64
C THR A 269 21.75 16.29 -2.81
N SER A 270 22.10 15.66 -1.70
CA SER A 270 22.91 14.44 -1.68
C SER A 270 22.58 13.53 -0.49
N PRO A 271 22.92 12.24 -0.57
CA PRO A 271 22.93 11.35 0.59
C PRO A 271 23.87 11.87 1.70
N LEU A 272 23.62 11.42 2.93
CA LEU A 272 24.52 11.62 4.07
C LEU A 272 25.83 10.84 3.82
N TYR A 273 26.97 11.48 3.98
CA TYR A 273 28.27 10.95 3.59
C TYR A 273 28.27 10.44 2.14
N ASP A 274 29.17 9.53 1.81
CA ASP A 274 29.19 8.85 0.49
C ASP A 274 28.29 7.59 0.47
N VAL A 275 27.27 7.51 1.35
CA VAL A 275 26.30 6.40 1.36
C VAL A 275 25.36 6.53 0.16
N ASN A 276 25.81 6.03 -0.99
CA ASN A 276 25.07 6.15 -2.24
C ASN A 276 23.83 5.24 -2.26
N TRP A 277 22.86 5.53 -1.38
CA TRP A 277 21.61 4.77 -1.34
C TRP A 277 20.76 4.97 -2.61
N THR A 278 20.97 6.06 -3.37
CA THR A 278 20.27 6.27 -4.65
C THR A 278 20.64 5.19 -5.68
N LEU A 279 21.91 4.78 -5.76
CA LEU A 279 22.34 3.66 -6.59
C LEU A 279 21.76 2.32 -6.09
N ILE A 280 21.73 2.12 -4.78
CA ILE A 280 21.13 0.92 -4.19
C ILE A 280 19.66 0.81 -4.61
N PHE A 281 18.89 1.90 -4.48
CA PHE A 281 17.50 1.92 -4.93
C PHE A 281 17.35 1.73 -6.43
N ALA A 282 18.28 2.23 -7.26
CA ALA A 282 18.25 2.01 -8.71
C ALA A 282 18.38 0.50 -9.04
N VAL A 283 19.30 -0.20 -8.39
CA VAL A 283 19.49 -1.64 -8.55
C VAL A 283 18.28 -2.41 -8.01
N LEU A 284 17.80 -2.08 -6.81
CA LEU A 284 16.62 -2.73 -6.21
C LEU A 284 15.35 -2.48 -7.04
N ALA A 285 15.16 -1.30 -7.61
CA ALA A 285 14.06 -0.99 -8.51
C ALA A 285 14.09 -1.89 -9.74
N ALA A 286 15.24 -1.99 -10.41
CA ALA A 286 15.41 -2.85 -11.60
C ALA A 286 15.12 -4.32 -11.28
N ILE A 287 15.70 -4.85 -10.21
CA ILE A 287 15.50 -6.24 -9.78
C ILE A 287 14.04 -6.48 -9.40
N THR A 288 13.41 -5.59 -8.64
CA THR A 288 12.03 -5.73 -8.17
C THR A 288 11.05 -5.72 -9.34
N MET A 289 11.18 -4.78 -10.30
CA MET A 289 10.36 -4.75 -11.51
C MET A 289 10.51 -6.04 -12.33
N THR A 290 11.74 -6.47 -12.54
CA THR A 290 12.06 -7.62 -13.40
C THR A 290 11.54 -8.92 -12.80
N ILE A 291 11.83 -9.19 -11.52
CA ILE A 291 11.33 -10.38 -10.83
C ILE A 291 9.80 -10.39 -10.81
N GLY A 292 9.15 -9.28 -10.43
CA GLY A 292 7.70 -9.18 -10.40
C GLY A 292 7.07 -9.51 -11.75
N ASN A 293 7.57 -8.91 -12.84
CA ASN A 293 7.00 -9.12 -14.17
C ASN A 293 7.25 -10.54 -14.71
N PHE A 294 8.48 -11.05 -14.61
CA PHE A 294 8.79 -12.37 -15.16
C PHE A 294 8.05 -13.50 -14.44
N LEU A 295 7.89 -13.39 -13.11
CA LEU A 295 7.14 -14.39 -12.36
C LEU A 295 5.62 -14.27 -12.59
N ALA A 296 5.10 -13.08 -12.89
CA ALA A 296 3.69 -12.87 -13.27
C ALA A 296 3.31 -13.59 -14.58
N LEU A 297 4.24 -13.73 -15.54
CA LEU A 297 3.98 -14.37 -16.84
C LEU A 297 3.44 -15.81 -16.71
N HIS A 298 3.92 -16.56 -15.72
CA HIS A 298 3.61 -17.98 -15.53
C HIS A 298 2.43 -18.24 -14.60
N GLN A 299 1.78 -17.18 -14.08
CA GLN A 299 0.68 -17.36 -13.14
C GLN A 299 -0.62 -17.68 -13.86
N GLU A 300 -1.39 -18.58 -13.25
CA GLU A 300 -2.75 -18.96 -13.67
C GLU A 300 -3.82 -18.50 -12.66
N ASN A 301 -3.41 -18.24 -11.43
CA ASN A 301 -4.27 -17.66 -10.39
C ASN A 301 -4.23 -16.13 -10.48
N VAL A 302 -5.41 -15.49 -10.56
CA VAL A 302 -5.55 -14.03 -10.72
C VAL A 302 -5.00 -13.27 -9.50
N LYS A 303 -5.26 -13.74 -8.27
CA LYS A 303 -4.74 -13.11 -7.05
C LYS A 303 -3.21 -13.17 -7.01
N ARG A 304 -2.63 -14.31 -7.36
CA ARG A 304 -1.18 -14.52 -7.41
C ARG A 304 -0.53 -13.70 -8.53
N LEU A 305 -1.17 -13.59 -9.68
CA LEU A 305 -0.74 -12.72 -10.77
C LEU A 305 -0.72 -11.25 -10.33
N LEU A 306 -1.80 -10.77 -9.70
CA LEU A 306 -1.87 -9.41 -9.17
C LEU A 306 -0.87 -9.17 -8.02
N ALA A 307 -0.48 -10.21 -7.27
CA ALA A 307 0.60 -10.12 -6.28
C ALA A 307 1.95 -9.83 -6.94
N PHE A 308 2.34 -10.59 -7.96
CA PHE A 308 3.57 -10.32 -8.71
C PHE A 308 3.53 -9.00 -9.47
N SER A 309 2.36 -8.65 -10.02
CA SER A 309 2.11 -7.32 -10.57
C SER A 309 2.39 -6.23 -9.52
N SER A 310 1.90 -6.40 -8.29
CA SER A 310 2.12 -5.43 -7.22
C SER A 310 3.60 -5.28 -6.83
N ILE A 311 4.39 -6.37 -6.90
CA ILE A 311 5.85 -6.32 -6.72
C ILE A 311 6.49 -5.50 -7.83
N SER A 312 6.08 -5.72 -9.08
CA SER A 312 6.58 -4.92 -10.22
C SER A 312 6.27 -3.44 -10.04
N HIS A 313 5.04 -3.07 -9.61
CA HIS A 313 4.67 -1.67 -9.36
C HIS A 313 5.50 -1.03 -8.22
N VAL A 314 5.84 -1.79 -7.18
CA VAL A 314 6.79 -1.32 -6.16
C VAL A 314 8.13 -1.00 -6.80
N GLY A 315 8.64 -1.83 -7.71
CA GLY A 315 9.86 -1.52 -8.46
C GLY A 315 9.79 -0.20 -9.22
N PHE A 316 8.65 0.11 -9.86
CA PHE A 316 8.42 1.43 -10.48
C PHE A 316 8.43 2.56 -9.44
N MET A 317 7.81 2.39 -8.29
CA MET A 317 7.79 3.38 -7.20
C MET A 317 9.18 3.64 -6.63
N LEU A 318 10.04 2.62 -6.56
CA LEU A 318 11.42 2.74 -6.09
C LEU A 318 12.28 3.66 -6.98
N ILE A 319 11.89 3.89 -8.25
CA ILE A 319 12.57 4.86 -9.13
C ILE A 319 12.64 6.24 -8.48
N ALA A 320 11.63 6.66 -7.73
CA ALA A 320 11.61 7.96 -7.08
C ALA A 320 12.73 8.14 -6.04
N PHE A 321 13.24 7.06 -5.46
CA PHE A 321 14.35 7.13 -4.51
C PHE A 321 15.74 7.17 -5.19
N THR A 322 15.80 7.09 -6.50
CA THR A 322 17.06 7.22 -7.23
C THR A 322 17.46 8.68 -7.48
N VAL A 323 16.53 9.60 -7.27
CA VAL A 323 16.72 11.04 -7.40
C VAL A 323 16.24 11.71 -6.11
N ILE A 324 17.13 12.45 -5.44
CA ILE A 324 16.77 13.19 -4.24
C ILE A 324 16.07 14.50 -4.68
N GLY A 325 14.92 14.78 -4.07
CA GLY A 325 14.18 16.01 -4.29
C GLY A 325 12.66 15.85 -4.30
N THR A 326 11.97 16.96 -4.12
CA THR A 326 10.51 17.03 -4.02
C THR A 326 9.80 16.54 -5.28
N GLU A 327 10.37 16.78 -6.46
CA GLU A 327 9.77 16.36 -7.74
C GLU A 327 9.67 14.82 -7.83
N ALA A 328 10.70 14.10 -7.38
CA ALA A 328 10.71 12.63 -7.35
C ALA A 328 9.64 12.09 -6.40
N LEU A 329 9.51 12.71 -5.21
CA LEU A 329 8.47 12.34 -4.25
C LEU A 329 7.06 12.70 -4.75
N THR A 330 6.89 13.82 -5.44
CA THR A 330 5.61 14.16 -6.08
C THR A 330 5.20 13.09 -7.10
N ALA A 331 6.15 12.63 -7.92
CA ALA A 331 5.89 11.54 -8.87
C ALA A 331 5.53 10.22 -8.17
N LEU A 332 6.22 9.89 -7.08
CA LEU A 332 5.92 8.71 -6.24
C LEU A 332 4.50 8.77 -5.65
N LEU A 333 4.17 9.87 -4.98
CA LEU A 333 2.87 10.03 -4.32
C LEU A 333 1.73 10.05 -5.35
N PHE A 334 1.95 10.71 -6.49
CA PHE A 334 1.00 10.66 -7.60
C PHE A 334 0.78 9.21 -8.08
N TYR A 335 1.86 8.48 -8.34
CA TYR A 335 1.75 7.09 -8.79
C TYR A 335 1.10 6.18 -7.74
N LEU A 336 1.37 6.42 -6.46
CA LEU A 336 0.78 5.67 -5.35
C LEU A 336 -0.75 5.84 -5.29
N VAL A 337 -1.25 7.07 -5.51
CA VAL A 337 -2.71 7.33 -5.59
C VAL A 337 -3.32 6.64 -6.81
N ILE A 338 -2.66 6.70 -7.96
CA ILE A 338 -3.16 6.02 -9.17
C ILE A 338 -3.15 4.49 -8.95
N TYR A 339 -2.07 3.97 -8.36
CA TYR A 339 -1.95 2.56 -8.00
C TYR A 339 -3.08 2.09 -7.08
N PHE A 340 -3.45 2.91 -6.09
CA PHE A 340 -4.58 2.68 -5.22
C PHE A 340 -5.88 2.44 -6.02
N PHE A 341 -6.23 3.33 -6.94
CA PHE A 341 -7.48 3.23 -7.71
C PHE A 341 -7.49 2.03 -8.66
N MET A 342 -6.42 1.83 -9.45
CA MET A 342 -6.38 0.75 -10.44
C MET A 342 -6.33 -0.63 -9.80
N THR A 343 -5.61 -0.79 -8.69
CA THR A 343 -5.47 -2.06 -7.99
C THR A 343 -6.74 -2.44 -7.25
N LEU A 344 -7.34 -1.48 -6.53
CA LEU A 344 -8.56 -1.74 -5.79
C LEU A 344 -9.71 -2.11 -6.73
N SER A 345 -9.82 -1.43 -7.88
CA SER A 345 -10.79 -1.79 -8.91
C SER A 345 -10.62 -3.23 -9.40
N ALA A 346 -9.40 -3.66 -9.70
CA ALA A 346 -9.13 -5.02 -10.16
C ALA A 346 -9.50 -6.07 -9.09
N PHE A 347 -9.16 -5.82 -7.81
CA PHE A 347 -9.52 -6.74 -6.73
C PHE A 347 -11.02 -6.75 -6.41
N ILE A 348 -11.73 -5.61 -6.48
CA ILE A 348 -13.19 -5.57 -6.31
C ILE A 348 -13.88 -6.46 -7.36
N ILE A 349 -13.38 -6.42 -8.59
CA ILE A 349 -13.90 -7.28 -9.66
C ILE A 349 -13.52 -8.75 -9.42
N ALA A 350 -12.33 -9.03 -8.88
CA ALA A 350 -11.95 -10.38 -8.48
C ALA A 350 -12.86 -10.93 -7.38
N ILE A 351 -13.25 -10.09 -6.39
CA ILE A 351 -14.24 -10.46 -5.36
C ILE A 351 -15.60 -10.79 -6.00
N PHE A 352 -16.04 -10.02 -6.99
CA PHE A 352 -17.27 -10.34 -7.73
C PHE A 352 -17.21 -11.70 -8.41
N VAL A 353 -16.10 -11.99 -9.11
CA VAL A 353 -15.91 -13.28 -9.78
C VAL A 353 -15.85 -14.42 -8.78
N LYS A 354 -15.12 -14.27 -7.68
CA LYS A 354 -15.06 -15.24 -6.59
C LYS A 354 -16.44 -15.54 -6.01
N ASN A 355 -17.23 -14.49 -5.76
CA ASN A 355 -18.60 -14.62 -5.23
C ASN A 355 -19.56 -15.37 -6.17
N LYS A 356 -19.36 -15.28 -7.48
CA LYS A 356 -20.32 -15.80 -8.49
C LYS A 356 -19.88 -17.08 -9.14
N LEU A 357 -18.58 -17.31 -9.26
CA LEU A 357 -17.99 -18.44 -9.98
C LEU A 357 -17.11 -19.33 -9.10
N ASP A 358 -16.90 -18.93 -7.85
CA ASP A 358 -16.03 -19.62 -6.87
C ASP A 358 -14.66 -20.02 -7.44
N THR A 359 -14.08 -19.14 -8.25
CA THR A 359 -12.80 -19.40 -8.90
C THR A 359 -11.85 -18.22 -8.79
N ASP A 360 -10.55 -18.51 -8.66
CA ASP A 360 -9.45 -17.55 -8.70
C ASP A 360 -8.56 -17.76 -9.95
N THR A 361 -8.86 -18.77 -10.77
CA THR A 361 -8.07 -19.09 -11.95
C THR A 361 -8.47 -18.26 -13.17
N ILE A 362 -7.52 -17.91 -14.02
CA ILE A 362 -7.76 -17.15 -15.27
C ILE A 362 -8.75 -17.90 -16.18
N ASP A 363 -8.66 -19.23 -16.22
CA ASP A 363 -9.58 -20.06 -17.00
C ASP A 363 -11.03 -19.96 -16.51
N GLY A 364 -11.23 -19.84 -15.21
CA GLY A 364 -12.56 -19.64 -14.63
C GLY A 364 -13.21 -18.31 -15.01
N TRP A 365 -12.46 -17.35 -15.59
CA TRP A 365 -12.98 -16.08 -16.09
C TRP A 365 -13.46 -16.12 -17.55
N LYS A 366 -13.35 -17.29 -18.20
CA LYS A 366 -13.77 -17.47 -19.61
C LYS A 366 -15.22 -17.02 -19.84
N GLY A 367 -15.40 -16.21 -20.87
CA GLY A 367 -16.71 -15.74 -21.29
C GLY A 367 -17.40 -14.75 -20.35
N LEU A 368 -16.69 -14.21 -19.35
CA LEU A 368 -17.26 -13.23 -18.41
C LEU A 368 -17.86 -12.02 -19.13
N ALA A 369 -17.27 -11.59 -20.24
CA ALA A 369 -17.77 -10.46 -21.04
C ALA A 369 -19.17 -10.70 -21.64
N LYS A 370 -19.52 -11.95 -21.95
CA LYS A 370 -20.89 -12.30 -22.40
C LYS A 370 -21.89 -12.30 -21.23
N ARG A 371 -21.46 -12.72 -20.05
CA ARG A 371 -22.29 -12.87 -18.84
C ARG A 371 -22.48 -11.56 -18.06
N ASN A 372 -21.45 -10.71 -18.01
CA ASN A 372 -21.51 -9.36 -17.43
C ASN A 372 -20.56 -8.42 -18.18
N PRO A 373 -21.02 -7.78 -19.30
CA PRO A 373 -20.16 -6.94 -20.13
C PRO A 373 -19.66 -5.69 -19.40
N LEU A 374 -20.46 -5.15 -18.47
CA LEU A 374 -20.09 -3.93 -17.74
C LEU A 374 -18.90 -4.17 -16.80
N ILE A 375 -18.96 -5.19 -15.94
CA ILE A 375 -17.89 -5.53 -15.02
C ILE A 375 -16.61 -5.91 -15.79
N SER A 376 -16.77 -6.65 -16.90
CA SER A 376 -15.64 -7.00 -17.75
C SER A 376 -14.98 -5.78 -18.37
N ALA A 377 -15.75 -4.79 -18.83
CA ALA A 377 -15.21 -3.53 -19.36
C ALA A 377 -14.42 -2.76 -18.28
N PHE A 378 -14.90 -2.68 -17.05
CA PHE A 378 -14.16 -2.04 -15.95
C PHE A 378 -12.91 -2.81 -15.56
N MET A 379 -12.92 -4.16 -15.65
CA MET A 379 -11.69 -4.93 -15.48
C MET A 379 -10.66 -4.60 -16.56
N VAL A 380 -11.07 -4.48 -17.81
CA VAL A 380 -10.19 -4.06 -18.92
C VAL A 380 -9.56 -2.69 -18.62
N ILE A 381 -10.37 -1.70 -18.21
CA ILE A 381 -9.87 -0.37 -17.85
C ILE A 381 -8.81 -0.45 -16.75
N SER A 382 -9.07 -1.24 -15.71
CA SER A 382 -8.14 -1.42 -14.58
C SER A 382 -6.83 -2.09 -15.03
N LEU A 383 -6.92 -3.17 -15.83
CA LEU A 383 -5.74 -3.89 -16.33
C LEU A 383 -4.92 -3.06 -17.33
N VAL A 384 -5.59 -2.29 -18.19
CA VAL A 384 -4.94 -1.35 -19.12
C VAL A 384 -4.21 -0.25 -18.35
N SER A 385 -4.81 0.24 -17.24
CA SER A 385 -4.17 1.19 -16.36
C SER A 385 -2.96 0.60 -15.62
N LEU A 386 -3.06 -0.63 -15.11
CA LEU A 386 -1.94 -1.35 -14.49
C LEU A 386 -0.80 -1.59 -15.50
N ALA A 387 -1.13 -1.94 -16.74
CA ALA A 387 -0.16 -2.06 -17.83
C ALA A 387 0.53 -0.72 -18.14
N GLY A 388 -0.18 0.39 -17.92
CA GLY A 388 0.33 1.74 -18.20
C GLY A 388 0.17 2.14 -19.67
N LEU A 389 -1.00 1.89 -20.25
CA LEU A 389 -1.33 2.32 -21.59
C LEU A 389 -2.23 3.56 -21.60
N PRO A 390 -2.06 4.50 -22.57
CA PRO A 390 -3.03 5.56 -22.81
C PRO A 390 -4.40 4.96 -23.22
N PRO A 391 -5.52 5.58 -22.88
CA PRO A 391 -5.73 6.81 -22.13
C PRO A 391 -6.05 6.57 -20.65
N THR A 392 -5.12 6.03 -19.89
CA THR A 392 -5.32 5.76 -18.46
C THR A 392 -4.26 6.44 -17.58
N ALA A 393 -4.61 6.71 -16.32
CA ALA A 393 -3.73 7.41 -15.39
C ALA A 393 -2.47 6.60 -15.03
N GLY A 394 -2.50 5.26 -15.14
CA GLY A 394 -1.32 4.43 -14.97
C GLY A 394 -0.18 4.77 -15.92
N PHE A 395 -0.52 5.13 -17.19
CA PHE A 395 0.45 5.67 -18.13
C PHE A 395 1.07 6.97 -17.64
N VAL A 396 0.25 7.94 -17.21
CA VAL A 396 0.74 9.24 -16.70
C VAL A 396 1.66 9.05 -15.51
N GLY A 397 1.29 8.18 -14.58
CA GLY A 397 2.09 7.89 -13.39
C GLY A 397 3.45 7.26 -13.70
N LYS A 398 3.48 6.23 -14.56
CA LYS A 398 4.75 5.62 -15.02
C LYS A 398 5.60 6.64 -15.78
N PHE A 399 4.98 7.42 -16.68
CA PHE A 399 5.67 8.46 -17.43
C PHE A 399 6.27 9.52 -16.51
N TYR A 400 5.56 9.94 -15.47
CA TYR A 400 6.05 10.94 -14.51
C TYR A 400 7.27 10.43 -13.74
N LEU A 401 7.24 9.16 -13.26
CA LEU A 401 8.41 8.53 -12.63
C LEU A 401 9.63 8.47 -13.58
N LEU A 402 9.42 8.14 -14.86
CA LEU A 402 10.50 8.13 -15.84
C LEU A 402 11.02 9.56 -16.14
N ALA A 403 10.12 10.54 -16.22
CA ALA A 403 10.50 11.93 -16.46
C ALA A 403 11.47 12.47 -15.40
N VAL A 404 11.34 12.04 -14.15
CA VAL A 404 12.28 12.39 -13.07
C VAL A 404 13.70 11.94 -13.40
N LEU A 405 13.91 10.73 -13.92
CA LEU A 405 15.24 10.23 -14.31
C LEU A 405 15.85 11.07 -15.44
N PHE A 406 15.04 11.39 -16.45
CA PHE A 406 15.51 12.19 -17.59
C PHE A 406 15.87 13.63 -17.20
N ARG A 407 15.10 14.26 -16.31
CA ARG A 407 15.37 15.61 -15.80
C ARG A 407 16.63 15.66 -14.94
N ALA A 408 16.79 14.66 -14.05
CA ALA A 408 17.97 14.52 -13.20
C ALA A 408 19.23 14.11 -13.99
N LYS A 409 19.07 13.68 -15.24
CA LYS A 409 20.17 13.19 -16.11
C LYS A 409 20.96 12.03 -15.48
N THR A 410 20.29 11.19 -14.69
CA THR A 410 20.87 10.05 -13.97
C THR A 410 20.17 8.76 -14.33
N PHE A 411 20.85 7.63 -14.18
CA PHE A 411 20.30 6.28 -14.31
C PHE A 411 19.44 6.03 -15.57
N TYR A 412 19.87 6.52 -16.75
CA TYR A 412 19.14 6.25 -18.02
C TYR A 412 18.94 4.77 -18.31
N TRP A 413 19.89 3.92 -17.88
CA TRP A 413 19.75 2.46 -17.99
C TRP A 413 18.50 1.94 -17.24
N LEU A 414 18.17 2.54 -16.09
CA LEU A 414 16.98 2.18 -15.31
C LEU A 414 15.70 2.56 -16.05
N ALA A 415 15.69 3.69 -16.77
CA ALA A 415 14.55 4.06 -17.60
C ALA A 415 14.32 3.03 -18.72
N VAL A 416 15.40 2.53 -19.36
CA VAL A 416 15.30 1.46 -20.36
C VAL A 416 14.73 0.18 -19.73
N VAL A 417 15.25 -0.24 -18.59
CA VAL A 417 14.74 -1.41 -17.85
C VAL A 417 13.25 -1.24 -17.52
N ALA A 418 12.83 -0.05 -17.04
CA ALA A 418 11.43 0.20 -16.69
C ALA A 418 10.50 0.15 -17.92
N ILE A 419 10.92 0.71 -19.07
CA ILE A 419 10.15 0.63 -20.31
C ILE A 419 9.99 -0.82 -20.76
N LEU A 420 11.07 -1.60 -20.79
CA LEU A 420 11.04 -3.02 -21.17
C LEU A 420 10.11 -3.80 -20.22
N ASN A 421 10.19 -3.57 -18.92
CA ASN A 421 9.32 -4.19 -17.92
C ASN A 421 7.85 -3.80 -18.12
N SER A 422 7.56 -2.57 -18.54
CA SER A 422 6.19 -2.14 -18.86
C SER A 422 5.64 -2.92 -20.07
N VAL A 423 6.48 -3.18 -21.09
CA VAL A 423 6.08 -4.00 -22.24
C VAL A 423 5.81 -5.44 -21.81
N VAL A 424 6.67 -6.05 -20.99
CA VAL A 424 6.45 -7.41 -20.47
C VAL A 424 5.12 -7.50 -19.71
N SER A 425 4.77 -6.47 -18.94
CA SER A 425 3.54 -6.47 -18.15
C SER A 425 2.27 -6.54 -19.00
N LEU A 426 2.30 -6.06 -20.24
CA LEU A 426 1.15 -6.16 -21.16
C LEU A 426 0.72 -7.60 -21.36
N TYR A 427 1.64 -8.52 -21.51
CA TYR A 427 1.33 -9.91 -21.84
C TYR A 427 0.42 -10.56 -20.80
N TYR A 428 0.76 -10.49 -19.52
CA TYR A 428 -0.01 -11.19 -18.50
C TYR A 428 -1.34 -10.47 -18.17
N TYR A 429 -1.43 -9.17 -18.33
CA TYR A 429 -2.72 -8.48 -18.21
C TYR A 429 -3.65 -8.82 -19.39
N PHE A 430 -3.10 -8.88 -20.60
CA PHE A 430 -3.87 -9.31 -21.76
C PHE A 430 -4.29 -10.77 -21.69
N LYS A 431 -3.56 -11.64 -20.99
CA LYS A 431 -3.97 -13.04 -20.73
C LYS A 431 -5.33 -13.08 -20.02
N ILE A 432 -5.57 -12.22 -19.01
CA ILE A 432 -6.86 -12.12 -18.33
C ILE A 432 -7.93 -11.56 -19.29
N ILE A 433 -7.62 -10.48 -20.01
CA ILE A 433 -8.55 -9.87 -20.97
C ILE A 433 -8.96 -10.88 -22.04
N LYS A 434 -7.99 -11.63 -22.57
CA LYS A 434 -8.23 -12.68 -23.55
C LYS A 434 -9.19 -13.73 -23.02
N SER A 435 -9.00 -14.21 -21.81
CA SER A 435 -9.90 -15.20 -21.18
C SER A 435 -11.33 -14.66 -21.06
N MET A 436 -11.52 -13.41 -20.67
CA MET A 436 -12.86 -12.83 -20.51
C MET A 436 -13.62 -12.65 -21.82
N TYR A 437 -12.94 -12.29 -22.91
CA TYR A 437 -13.59 -11.84 -24.16
C TYR A 437 -13.53 -12.84 -25.30
N PHE A 438 -12.48 -13.67 -25.38
CA PHE A 438 -12.24 -14.58 -26.50
C PHE A 438 -12.43 -16.02 -26.06
N LEU A 439 -13.43 -16.66 -26.66
CA LEU A 439 -13.72 -18.09 -26.50
C LEU A 439 -13.27 -18.84 -27.76
N ASN A 440 -12.77 -20.04 -27.59
CA ASN A 440 -12.58 -20.94 -28.73
C ASN A 440 -13.92 -21.49 -29.20
N GLU A 441 -14.04 -21.89 -30.46
CA GLU A 441 -15.29 -22.38 -31.07
C GLU A 441 -15.86 -23.61 -30.37
N GLU A 442 -15.04 -24.39 -29.68
CA GLU A 442 -15.40 -25.61 -28.96
C GLU A 442 -15.77 -25.36 -27.49
N GLU A 443 -15.60 -24.11 -26.97
CA GLU A 443 -15.85 -23.78 -25.55
C GLU A 443 -17.32 -23.35 -25.35
N GLU A 444 -18.14 -24.24 -24.84
CA GLU A 444 -19.47 -23.91 -24.34
C GLU A 444 -19.37 -23.22 -22.97
N VAL A 445 -19.66 -21.93 -22.92
CA VAL A 445 -19.78 -21.18 -21.68
C VAL A 445 -21.25 -20.83 -21.48
N SER A 446 -21.76 -21.05 -20.26
CA SER A 446 -23.11 -20.62 -19.89
C SER A 446 -23.34 -19.15 -20.31
N SER A 447 -24.43 -18.89 -21.00
CA SER A 447 -24.85 -17.54 -21.39
C SER A 447 -25.71 -16.86 -20.32
N GLU A 448 -25.94 -17.48 -19.15
CA GLU A 448 -26.73 -16.92 -18.09
C GLU A 448 -26.06 -15.63 -17.53
N PRO A 449 -26.81 -14.51 -17.46
CA PRO A 449 -26.29 -13.27 -16.93
C PRO A 449 -25.85 -13.42 -15.47
N LEU A 450 -24.70 -12.86 -15.13
CA LEU A 450 -24.22 -12.75 -13.76
C LEU A 450 -24.58 -11.38 -13.20
N GLU A 451 -25.56 -11.31 -12.32
CA GLU A 451 -25.91 -10.07 -11.64
C GLU A 451 -24.92 -9.74 -10.53
N ALA A 452 -24.35 -8.54 -10.60
CA ALA A 452 -23.47 -8.01 -9.55
C ALA A 452 -24.31 -7.37 -8.43
N ASN A 453 -23.89 -7.59 -7.18
CA ASN A 453 -24.43 -6.82 -6.08
C ASN A 453 -24.21 -5.31 -6.35
N PRO A 454 -25.23 -4.45 -6.14
CA PRO A 454 -25.15 -3.01 -6.45
C PRO A 454 -23.93 -2.31 -5.83
N TYR A 455 -23.57 -2.65 -4.60
CA TYR A 455 -22.43 -2.04 -3.90
C TYR A 455 -21.10 -2.41 -4.56
N ILE A 456 -20.90 -3.67 -4.92
CA ILE A 456 -19.70 -4.15 -5.64
C ILE A 456 -19.64 -3.49 -7.03
N LYS A 457 -20.79 -3.43 -7.73
CA LYS A 457 -20.88 -2.80 -9.04
C LYS A 457 -20.50 -1.33 -9.00
N TRP A 458 -21.09 -0.54 -8.11
CA TRP A 458 -20.80 0.89 -8.00
C TRP A 458 -19.37 1.16 -7.51
N ALA A 459 -18.83 0.34 -6.61
CA ALA A 459 -17.43 0.42 -6.21
C ALA A 459 -16.50 0.17 -7.39
N ALA A 460 -16.74 -0.90 -8.20
CA ALA A 460 -15.93 -1.17 -9.38
C ALA A 460 -15.97 -0.02 -10.38
N ILE A 461 -17.17 0.55 -10.64
CA ILE A 461 -17.36 1.72 -11.51
C ILE A 461 -16.57 2.92 -10.97
N PHE A 462 -16.72 3.25 -9.68
CA PHE A 462 -16.08 4.40 -9.06
C PHE A 462 -14.56 4.32 -9.18
N PHE A 463 -13.96 3.20 -8.77
CA PHE A 463 -12.50 3.04 -8.78
C PHE A 463 -11.92 2.97 -10.19
N SER A 464 -12.60 2.31 -11.15
CA SER A 464 -12.16 2.30 -12.55
C SER A 464 -12.27 3.68 -13.21
N ALA A 465 -13.38 4.41 -12.96
CA ALA A 465 -13.58 5.73 -13.54
C ALA A 465 -12.50 6.74 -13.14
N GLN A 466 -12.00 6.66 -11.89
CA GLN A 466 -10.90 7.52 -11.42
C GLN A 466 -9.62 7.31 -12.23
N THR A 467 -9.37 6.10 -12.74
CA THR A 467 -8.18 5.83 -13.55
C THR A 467 -8.22 6.52 -14.92
N ILE A 468 -9.43 6.80 -15.45
CA ILE A 468 -9.63 7.58 -16.66
C ILE A 468 -9.65 9.07 -16.31
N LEU A 469 -10.35 9.47 -15.25
CA LEU A 469 -10.46 10.86 -14.84
C LEU A 469 -9.09 11.50 -14.60
N PHE A 470 -8.21 10.84 -13.84
CA PHE A 470 -6.86 11.32 -13.56
C PHE A 470 -5.91 11.28 -14.78
N TYR A 471 -6.28 10.65 -15.88
CA TYR A 471 -5.55 10.82 -17.14
C TYR A 471 -5.76 12.20 -17.74
N PHE A 472 -6.99 12.71 -17.70
CA PHE A 472 -7.34 14.02 -18.28
C PHE A 472 -7.17 15.18 -17.30
N TYR A 473 -7.34 14.92 -16.00
CA TYR A 473 -7.41 15.97 -14.98
C TYR A 473 -6.57 15.63 -13.74
N TRP A 474 -5.25 15.62 -13.91
CA TRP A 474 -4.32 15.29 -12.83
C TRP A 474 -3.86 16.50 -11.99
N THR A 475 -4.02 17.74 -12.49
CA THR A 475 -3.48 18.97 -11.87
C THR A 475 -3.90 19.13 -10.40
N PRO A 476 -5.18 18.99 -10.02
CA PRO A 476 -5.59 19.14 -8.62
C PRO A 476 -4.92 18.13 -7.68
N LEU A 477 -4.70 16.89 -8.17
CA LEU A 477 -4.02 15.87 -7.39
C LEU A 477 -2.54 16.26 -7.15
N ILE A 478 -1.85 16.75 -8.17
CA ILE A 478 -0.46 17.22 -8.04
C ILE A 478 -0.38 18.40 -7.08
N GLU A 479 -1.30 19.37 -7.17
CA GLU A 479 -1.35 20.50 -6.23
C GLU A 479 -1.56 20.04 -4.78
N PHE A 480 -2.45 19.10 -4.56
CA PHE A 480 -2.69 18.50 -3.23
C PHE A 480 -1.44 17.79 -2.69
N ILE A 481 -0.74 17.02 -3.54
CA ILE A 481 0.51 16.35 -3.20
C ILE A 481 1.60 17.39 -2.86
N ASN A 482 1.78 18.41 -3.68
CA ASN A 482 2.79 19.43 -3.44
C ASN A 482 2.55 20.18 -2.12
N ARG A 483 1.30 20.48 -1.77
CA ARG A 483 0.93 21.03 -0.46
C ARG A 483 1.29 20.08 0.69
N SER A 484 1.14 18.77 0.47
CA SER A 484 1.48 17.76 1.48
C SER A 484 2.99 17.64 1.72
N LEU A 485 3.80 17.90 0.68
CA LEU A 485 5.26 17.89 0.76
C LEU A 485 5.85 19.24 1.22
N SER A 486 5.14 20.36 1.08
CA SER A 486 5.64 21.70 1.42
C SER A 486 5.95 21.90 2.91
N PHE A 487 5.48 21.01 3.76
CA PHE A 487 5.73 21.04 5.20
C PHE A 487 7.21 20.82 5.58
N TRP A 488 7.93 20.01 4.82
CA TRP A 488 9.33 19.70 5.11
C TRP A 488 10.28 20.88 4.77
N ASN A 489 9.78 21.89 4.06
CA ASN A 489 10.51 23.06 3.62
C ASN A 489 10.38 24.25 4.57
N SER A 490 9.67 24.11 5.67
CA SER A 490 9.45 25.11 6.72
C SER A 490 9.99 24.62 8.05
#